data_1da92a5a07e6b854503a92763c23a66a
#
_entry.id   1da92a5a07e6b854503a92763c23a66a
#
_cell.length_a   1.000
_cell.length_b   1.000
_cell.length_c   1.000
_cell.angle_alpha   90.00
_cell.angle_beta   90.00
_cell.angle_gamma   90.00
#
_symmetry.space_group_name_H-M   'P 1'
#
loop_
_entity.id
_entity.type
_entity.pdbx_description
1 polymer ?
#
loop_
_entity_poly.entity_id
_entity_poly.type
_entity_poly.pdbx_seq_one_letter_code
_entity_poly.pdbx_strand_id
1 'polypeptide(L)'
;IFSVANNELGQPKDTANNIQASGEFVVNMVTEELFNAMNISAADFPAEVGELEAAGLHAAPSVRIKTPRVTEAHVSLECTLFSTQQLGANTLFVGEVVMFHVADHLVGPRLHINNFSPIGRLGSPSVYCRTTDRFDIARISYAQWKQSN
;
A
#
# COMPACT_ATOMS: atom_id res chain seq x y z
N ILE A 1 -1.43 2.92 -8.02
CA ILE A 1 -1.41 4.40 -8.02
C ILE A 1 -1.57 4.88 -6.57
N PHE A 2 -0.76 5.84 -6.15
CA PHE A 2 -0.91 6.52 -4.85
C PHE A 2 -0.33 7.94 -4.94
N SER A 3 -0.61 8.78 -3.93
CA SER A 3 -0.06 10.13 -3.87
C SER A 3 0.70 10.35 -2.56
N VAL A 4 1.76 11.14 -2.63
CA VAL A 4 2.54 11.59 -1.49
C VAL A 4 2.39 13.10 -1.39
N ALA A 5 1.91 13.58 -0.25
CA ALA A 5 1.85 15.01 0.03
C ALA A 5 3.23 15.54 0.40
N ASN A 6 3.48 16.81 0.12
CA ASN A 6 4.64 17.51 0.66
C ASN A 6 4.56 17.58 2.20
N ASN A 7 5.70 17.79 2.84
CA ASN A 7 5.80 18.06 4.26
C ASN A 7 5.24 19.47 4.60
N GLU A 8 5.23 19.84 5.88
CA GLU A 8 4.71 21.15 6.36
C GLU A 8 5.47 22.35 5.80
N LEU A 9 6.72 22.14 5.36
CA LEU A 9 7.54 23.16 4.71
C LEU A 9 7.32 23.26 3.19
N GLY A 10 6.38 22.48 2.65
CA GLY A 10 6.09 22.44 1.21
C GLY A 10 7.10 21.66 0.39
N GLN A 11 7.98 20.88 1.01
CA GLN A 11 9.01 20.07 0.35
C GLN A 11 8.54 18.63 0.17
N PRO A 12 9.03 17.91 -0.88
CA PRO A 12 8.77 16.49 -1.03
C PRO A 12 9.22 15.70 0.20
N LYS A 13 8.40 14.75 0.66
CA LYS A 13 8.76 13.80 1.71
C LYS A 13 9.81 12.81 1.20
N ASP A 14 10.53 12.16 2.11
CA ASP A 14 11.59 11.17 1.79
C ASP A 14 11.07 10.04 0.92
N THR A 15 9.83 9.58 1.14
CA THR A 15 9.18 8.59 0.27
C THR A 15 9.18 9.03 -1.19
N ALA A 16 8.81 10.29 -1.47
CA ALA A 16 8.78 10.80 -2.84
C ALA A 16 10.18 10.90 -3.43
N ASN A 17 11.15 11.43 -2.65
CA ASN A 17 12.54 11.55 -3.06
C ASN A 17 13.17 10.17 -3.34
N ASN A 18 12.94 9.21 -2.45
CA ASN A 18 13.48 7.85 -2.57
C ASN A 18 12.93 7.12 -3.80
N ILE A 19 11.63 7.22 -4.06
CA ILE A 19 11.03 6.60 -5.25
C ILE A 19 11.56 7.24 -6.54
N GLN A 20 11.71 8.57 -6.58
CA GLN A 20 12.25 9.25 -7.74
C GLN A 20 13.73 8.91 -7.98
N ALA A 21 14.52 8.74 -6.93
CA ALA A 21 15.91 8.39 -7.01
C ALA A 21 16.17 6.93 -7.40
N SER A 22 15.40 6.00 -6.83
CA SER A 22 15.57 4.56 -7.05
C SER A 22 14.83 4.03 -8.28
N GLY A 23 13.73 4.67 -8.67
CA GLY A 23 12.82 4.17 -9.70
C GLY A 23 11.99 2.95 -9.28
N GLU A 24 11.96 2.63 -7.97
CA GLU A 24 11.30 1.44 -7.46
C GLU A 24 10.75 1.65 -6.04
N PHE A 25 9.76 0.85 -5.66
CA PHE A 25 9.15 0.89 -4.32
C PHE A 25 8.39 -0.39 -4.01
N VAL A 26 8.08 -0.61 -2.74
CA VAL A 26 7.22 -1.72 -2.28
C VAL A 26 5.97 -1.15 -1.62
N VAL A 27 4.82 -1.68 -2.00
CA VAL A 27 3.55 -1.46 -1.29
C VAL A 27 3.34 -2.62 -0.33
N ASN A 28 3.41 -2.35 0.97
CA ASN A 28 3.11 -3.32 2.02
C ASN A 28 1.68 -3.09 2.52
N MET A 29 0.82 -4.08 2.40
CA MET A 29 -0.58 -3.97 2.80
C MET A 29 -0.69 -4.02 4.32
N VAL A 30 -1.33 -3.00 4.90
CA VAL A 30 -1.46 -2.87 6.36
C VAL A 30 -2.69 -3.62 6.85
N THR A 31 -2.50 -4.54 7.79
CA THR A 31 -3.57 -5.17 8.58
C THR A 31 -3.75 -4.44 9.91
N GLU A 32 -4.77 -4.82 10.69
CA GLU A 32 -4.99 -4.23 12.03
C GLU A 32 -3.80 -4.47 12.97
N GLU A 33 -3.12 -5.60 12.83
CA GLU A 33 -1.92 -5.95 13.61
C GLU A 33 -0.75 -5.01 13.32
N LEU A 34 -0.61 -4.56 12.06
CA LEU A 34 0.45 -3.63 11.63
C LEU A 34 0.08 -2.15 11.80
N PHE A 35 -1.15 -1.85 12.19
CA PHE A 35 -1.66 -0.47 12.21
C PHE A 35 -0.81 0.47 13.08
N ASN A 36 -0.44 0.04 14.29
CA ASN A 36 0.38 0.85 15.19
C ASN A 36 1.79 1.07 14.63
N ALA A 37 2.41 0.04 14.07
CA ALA A 37 3.73 0.14 13.46
C ALA A 37 3.72 1.07 12.24
N MET A 38 2.70 0.96 11.38
CA MET A 38 2.48 1.89 10.26
C MET A 38 2.32 3.33 10.76
N ASN A 39 1.58 3.56 11.83
CA ASN A 39 1.39 4.91 12.38
C ASN A 39 2.70 5.48 12.96
N ILE A 40 3.53 4.65 13.60
CA ILE A 40 4.86 5.05 14.07
C ILE A 40 5.74 5.41 12.87
N SER A 41 5.83 4.56 11.84
CA SER A 41 6.66 4.81 10.64
C SER A 41 6.24 6.03 9.82
N ALA A 42 5.07 6.60 10.10
CA ALA A 42 4.59 7.83 9.44
C ALA A 42 5.02 9.12 10.16
N ALA A 43 5.70 9.02 11.30
CA ALA A 43 6.23 10.17 12.02
C ALA A 43 7.44 10.77 11.27
N ASP A 44 7.65 12.06 11.45
CA ASP A 44 8.79 12.76 10.83
C ASP A 44 10.06 12.48 11.66
N PHE A 45 10.73 11.35 11.37
CA PHE A 45 12.00 11.00 11.98
C PHE A 45 13.18 11.77 11.36
N PRO A 46 14.26 12.02 12.12
CA PRO A 46 15.52 12.47 11.55
C PRO A 46 16.08 11.44 10.56
N ALA A 47 16.79 11.91 9.52
CA ALA A 47 17.27 11.06 8.42
C ALA A 47 18.21 9.91 8.86
N GLU A 48 18.85 10.04 10.03
CA GLU A 48 19.71 9.02 10.64
C GLU A 48 18.96 7.93 11.41
N VAL A 49 17.64 8.07 11.58
CA VAL A 49 16.81 7.11 12.30
C VAL A 49 16.07 6.23 11.29
N GLY A 50 16.27 4.93 11.36
CA GLY A 50 15.54 3.96 10.53
C GLY A 50 14.10 3.82 10.99
N GLU A 51 13.14 4.27 10.19
CA GLU A 51 11.69 4.25 10.50
C GLU A 51 11.19 2.81 10.78
N LEU A 52 11.67 1.82 10.03
CA LEU A 52 11.28 0.42 10.23
C LEU A 52 11.73 -0.09 11.59
N GLU A 53 12.98 0.18 11.98
CA GLU A 53 13.51 -0.22 13.28
C GLU A 53 12.76 0.47 14.42
N ALA A 54 12.50 1.77 14.30
CA ALA A 54 11.75 2.55 15.28
C ALA A 54 10.31 2.03 15.43
N ALA A 55 9.70 1.51 14.35
CA ALA A 55 8.38 0.90 14.37
C ALA A 55 8.38 -0.58 14.79
N GLY A 56 9.55 -1.18 15.09
CA GLY A 56 9.67 -2.60 15.42
C GLY A 56 9.41 -3.53 14.22
N LEU A 57 9.64 -3.05 13.01
CA LEU A 57 9.46 -3.79 11.76
C LEU A 57 10.82 -4.24 11.21
N HIS A 58 10.81 -5.32 10.43
CA HIS A 58 12.00 -5.90 9.83
C HIS A 58 11.97 -5.86 8.31
N ALA A 59 13.10 -5.52 7.71
CA ALA A 59 13.27 -5.56 6.27
C ALA A 59 13.51 -7.00 5.79
N ALA A 60 12.81 -7.41 4.73
CA ALA A 60 13.05 -8.65 3.99
C ALA A 60 13.47 -8.32 2.55
N PRO A 61 14.35 -9.12 1.92
CA PRO A 61 14.76 -8.87 0.56
C PRO A 61 13.59 -9.01 -0.41
N SER A 62 13.56 -8.15 -1.41
CA SER A 62 12.71 -8.27 -2.58
C SER A 62 13.31 -9.25 -3.60
N VAL A 63 12.52 -9.68 -4.58
CA VAL A 63 12.92 -10.66 -5.60
C VAL A 63 13.23 -9.99 -6.94
N ARG A 64 12.51 -8.94 -7.30
CA ARG A 64 12.61 -8.26 -8.59
C ARG A 64 13.26 -6.89 -8.51
N ILE A 65 13.24 -6.27 -7.35
CA ILE A 65 13.76 -4.91 -7.12
C ILE A 65 14.73 -4.93 -5.93
N LYS A 66 15.43 -3.83 -5.71
CA LYS A 66 16.40 -3.68 -4.60
C LYS A 66 15.74 -3.19 -3.31
N THR A 67 14.67 -2.39 -3.44
CA THR A 67 13.95 -1.85 -2.29
C THR A 67 13.36 -3.00 -1.47
N PRO A 68 13.67 -3.11 -0.15
CA PRO A 68 13.19 -4.20 0.68
C PRO A 68 11.68 -4.09 0.95
N ARG A 69 11.06 -5.21 1.22
CA ARG A 69 9.68 -5.31 1.73
C ARG A 69 9.68 -5.42 3.26
N VAL A 70 8.55 -5.18 3.88
CA VAL A 70 8.35 -5.40 5.32
C VAL A 70 8.05 -6.89 5.55
N THR A 71 8.83 -7.52 6.43
CA THR A 71 8.71 -8.97 6.75
C THR A 71 7.34 -9.33 7.30
N GLU A 72 6.79 -8.48 8.16
CA GLU A 72 5.51 -8.70 8.86
C GLU A 72 4.28 -8.48 7.97
N ALA A 73 4.46 -7.88 6.79
CA ALA A 73 3.36 -7.66 5.85
C ALA A 73 2.96 -8.98 5.17
N HIS A 74 1.75 -9.43 5.38
CA HIS A 74 1.23 -10.66 4.77
C HIS A 74 1.05 -10.57 3.25
N VAL A 75 0.90 -9.35 2.72
CA VAL A 75 0.82 -9.06 1.29
C VAL A 75 1.70 -7.87 0.96
N SER A 76 2.59 -8.03 0.00
CA SER A 76 3.46 -6.97 -0.51
C SER A 76 3.50 -7.00 -2.04
N LEU A 77 3.65 -5.81 -2.64
CA LEU A 77 3.76 -5.63 -4.08
C LEU A 77 5.07 -4.92 -4.39
N GLU A 78 5.96 -5.58 -5.10
CA GLU A 78 7.16 -4.93 -5.62
C GLU A 78 6.78 -4.18 -6.89
N CYS A 79 7.19 -2.93 -6.96
CA CYS A 79 6.80 -2.03 -8.05
C CYS A 79 8.02 -1.32 -8.63
N THR A 80 8.01 -1.14 -9.94
CA THR A 80 8.87 -0.19 -10.63
C THR A 80 8.08 1.08 -10.94
N LEU A 81 8.73 2.23 -10.87
CA LEU A 81 8.11 3.51 -11.17
C LEU A 81 7.80 3.62 -12.67
N PHE A 82 6.52 3.75 -13.01
CA PHE A 82 6.09 3.97 -14.38
C PHE A 82 6.04 5.46 -14.74
N SER A 83 5.41 6.28 -13.90
CA SER A 83 5.33 7.72 -14.11
C SER A 83 5.01 8.47 -12.82
N THR A 84 5.29 9.78 -12.83
CA THR A 84 4.90 10.71 -11.76
C THR A 84 4.16 11.90 -12.35
N GLN A 85 3.25 12.48 -11.54
CA GLN A 85 2.56 13.72 -11.90
C GLN A 85 2.43 14.62 -10.68
N GLN A 86 2.89 15.86 -10.79
CA GLN A 86 2.71 16.87 -9.75
C GLN A 86 1.27 17.40 -9.79
N LEU A 87 0.57 17.35 -8.67
CA LEU A 87 -0.81 17.81 -8.50
C LEU A 87 -0.88 18.75 -7.27
N GLY A 88 -0.59 20.03 -7.47
CA GLY A 88 -0.49 20.99 -6.38
C GLY A 88 0.64 20.60 -5.41
N ALA A 89 0.28 20.41 -4.12
CA ALA A 89 1.21 19.99 -3.08
C ALA A 89 1.41 18.47 -2.98
N ASN A 90 0.85 17.70 -3.92
CA ASN A 90 0.95 16.25 -3.95
C ASN A 90 1.67 15.78 -5.21
N THR A 91 2.46 14.73 -5.09
CA THR A 91 3.00 13.99 -6.23
C THR A 91 2.26 12.67 -6.37
N LEU A 92 1.62 12.45 -7.51
CA LEU A 92 1.01 11.19 -7.88
C LEU A 92 2.08 10.26 -8.43
N PHE A 93 2.12 9.03 -7.95
CA PHE A 93 3.00 7.96 -8.42
C PHE A 93 2.17 6.86 -9.08
N VAL A 94 2.59 6.47 -10.27
CA VAL A 94 2.07 5.29 -10.97
C VAL A 94 3.19 4.27 -11.02
N GLY A 95 2.95 3.06 -10.50
CA GLY A 95 3.91 1.97 -10.52
C GLY A 95 3.37 0.78 -11.28
N GLU A 96 4.27 0.06 -11.93
CA GLU A 96 4.03 -1.27 -12.48
C GLU A 96 4.36 -2.33 -11.42
N VAL A 97 3.41 -3.20 -11.11
CA VAL A 97 3.64 -4.30 -10.18
C VAL A 97 4.41 -5.41 -10.90
N VAL A 98 5.62 -5.69 -10.42
CA VAL A 98 6.52 -6.70 -11.02
C VAL A 98 6.59 -8.02 -10.22
N MET A 99 6.11 -8.00 -8.96
CA MET A 99 6.02 -9.19 -8.11
C MET A 99 4.97 -9.01 -7.02
N PHE A 100 4.21 -10.07 -6.73
CA PHE A 100 3.34 -10.18 -5.57
C PHE A 100 3.93 -11.16 -4.56
N HIS A 101 3.94 -10.77 -3.30
CA HIS A 101 4.18 -11.64 -2.16
C HIS A 101 2.87 -11.79 -1.39
N VAL A 102 2.48 -13.02 -1.14
CA VAL A 102 1.28 -13.35 -0.38
C VAL A 102 1.62 -14.47 0.59
N ALA A 103 1.29 -14.31 1.86
CA ALA A 103 1.53 -15.35 2.85
C ALA A 103 0.70 -16.62 2.52
N ASP A 104 1.32 -17.80 2.61
CA ASP A 104 0.75 -19.06 2.16
C ASP A 104 -0.63 -19.37 2.77
N HIS A 105 -0.84 -19.02 4.04
CA HIS A 105 -2.11 -19.24 4.74
C HIS A 105 -3.28 -18.41 4.18
N LEU A 106 -3.01 -17.38 3.38
CA LEU A 106 -4.02 -16.56 2.71
C LEU A 106 -4.39 -17.08 1.32
N VAL A 107 -3.57 -17.96 0.75
CA VAL A 107 -3.76 -18.45 -0.61
C VAL A 107 -4.70 -19.64 -0.62
N GLY A 108 -5.89 -19.46 -1.17
CA GLY A 108 -6.86 -20.52 -1.38
C GLY A 108 -6.77 -21.16 -2.78
N PRO A 109 -7.71 -22.08 -3.10
CA PRO A 109 -7.79 -22.69 -4.42
C PRO A 109 -7.88 -21.65 -5.53
N ARG A 110 -7.22 -21.90 -6.66
CA ARG A 110 -7.15 -21.02 -7.84
C ARG A 110 -6.55 -19.64 -7.53
N LEU A 111 -5.62 -19.57 -6.57
CA LEU A 111 -4.97 -18.34 -6.12
C LEU A 111 -5.93 -17.25 -5.58
N HIS A 112 -7.09 -17.64 -5.09
CA HIS A 112 -7.95 -16.70 -4.38
C HIS A 112 -7.34 -16.32 -3.03
N ILE A 113 -7.31 -15.03 -2.74
CA ILE A 113 -6.88 -14.52 -1.43
C ILE A 113 -8.08 -14.60 -0.49
N ASN A 114 -7.96 -15.42 0.55
CA ASN A 114 -9.01 -15.63 1.56
C ASN A 114 -8.59 -14.99 2.89
N ASN A 115 -9.59 -14.56 3.67
CA ASN A 115 -9.40 -14.09 5.05
C ASN A 115 -8.38 -12.94 5.20
N PHE A 116 -8.14 -12.17 4.15
CA PHE A 116 -7.29 -10.99 4.19
C PHE A 116 -8.13 -9.73 4.34
N SER A 117 -7.90 -8.98 5.42
CA SER A 117 -8.65 -7.77 5.75
C SER A 117 -7.70 -6.60 6.00
N PRO A 118 -7.26 -5.91 4.94
CA PRO A 118 -6.42 -4.73 5.09
C PRO A 118 -7.22 -3.58 5.71
N ILE A 119 -6.52 -2.65 6.35
CA ILE A 119 -7.09 -1.39 6.81
C ILE A 119 -7.25 -0.45 5.61
N GLY A 120 -8.40 0.18 5.50
CA GLY A 120 -8.68 1.21 4.51
C GLY A 120 -8.56 2.61 5.12
N ARG A 121 -7.83 3.52 4.46
CA ARG A 121 -7.81 4.93 4.85
C ARG A 121 -8.95 5.66 4.14
N LEU A 122 -9.82 6.32 4.92
CA LEU A 122 -10.98 7.07 4.39
C LEU A 122 -10.69 8.55 4.23
N GLY A 123 -9.81 9.12 5.03
CA GLY A 123 -9.57 10.55 4.95
C GLY A 123 -8.55 11.08 5.96
N SER A 124 -8.31 12.39 5.86
CA SER A 124 -7.46 13.15 6.77
C SER A 124 -8.30 13.71 7.92
N PRO A 125 -7.72 13.87 9.12
CA PRO A 125 -6.31 13.58 9.43
C PRO A 125 -6.04 12.09 9.69
N SER A 126 -7.00 11.29 10.20
CA SER A 126 -6.69 9.94 10.72
C SER A 126 -7.89 9.00 10.74
N VAL A 127 -8.76 9.07 9.73
CA VAL A 127 -9.95 8.22 9.66
C VAL A 127 -9.65 6.96 8.87
N TYR A 128 -9.86 5.80 9.49
CA TYR A 128 -9.64 4.48 8.90
C TYR A 128 -10.87 3.60 9.05
N CYS A 129 -10.98 2.56 8.24
CA CYS A 129 -12.00 1.53 8.35
C CYS A 129 -11.38 0.13 8.35
N ARG A 130 -12.10 -0.81 8.99
CA ARG A 130 -11.88 -2.24 8.80
C ARG A 130 -12.59 -2.70 7.55
N THR A 131 -11.97 -3.57 6.76
CA THR A 131 -12.57 -4.14 5.56
C THR A 131 -13.16 -5.54 5.80
N THR A 132 -13.65 -5.79 7.02
CA THR A 132 -14.25 -7.07 7.44
C THR A 132 -15.73 -7.17 7.10
N ASP A 133 -16.44 -6.05 7.04
CA ASP A 133 -17.85 -6.01 6.63
C ASP A 133 -17.95 -5.98 5.11
N ARG A 134 -18.22 -7.15 4.52
CA ARG A 134 -18.24 -7.36 3.07
C ARG A 134 -19.54 -8.00 2.65
N PHE A 135 -20.03 -7.60 1.49
CA PHE A 135 -21.19 -8.20 0.86
C PHE A 135 -20.96 -8.33 -0.65
N ASP A 136 -21.61 -9.32 -1.25
CA ASP A 136 -21.57 -9.55 -2.69
C ASP A 136 -22.83 -9.03 -3.35
N ILE A 137 -22.66 -8.33 -4.48
CA ILE A 137 -23.75 -7.97 -5.38
C ILE A 137 -23.43 -8.56 -6.76
N ALA A 138 -24.25 -9.50 -7.19
CA ALA A 138 -24.13 -10.06 -8.52
C ALA A 138 -24.41 -8.98 -9.58
N ARG A 139 -23.52 -8.85 -10.56
CA ARG A 139 -23.74 -7.95 -11.70
C ARG A 139 -24.86 -8.52 -12.56
N ILE A 140 -25.94 -7.75 -12.73
CA ILE A 140 -27.01 -8.09 -13.65
C ILE A 140 -26.59 -7.83 -15.09
N SER A 141 -26.97 -8.70 -16.02
CA SER A 141 -26.82 -8.47 -17.45
C SER A 141 -27.95 -7.57 -17.97
N TYR A 142 -27.73 -6.96 -19.14
CA TYR A 142 -28.79 -6.18 -19.80
C TYR A 142 -30.07 -7.02 -20.06
N ALA A 143 -29.91 -8.30 -20.41
CA ALA A 143 -31.03 -9.19 -20.64
C ALA A 143 -31.87 -9.43 -19.37
N GLN A 144 -31.23 -9.61 -18.21
CA GLN A 144 -31.92 -9.74 -16.93
C GLN A 144 -32.63 -8.46 -16.53
N TRP A 145 -31.96 -7.30 -16.70
CA TRP A 145 -32.58 -6.00 -16.43
C TRP A 145 -33.82 -5.75 -17.32
N LYS A 146 -33.72 -6.09 -18.61
CA LYS A 146 -34.85 -5.94 -19.57
C LYS A 146 -36.04 -6.84 -19.23
N GLN A 147 -35.83 -7.99 -18.60
CA GLN A 147 -36.91 -8.89 -18.15
C GLN A 147 -37.61 -8.39 -16.87
N SER A 148 -36.97 -7.52 -16.11
CA SER A 148 -37.48 -7.00 -14.83
C SER A 148 -38.23 -5.67 -14.98
N ASN A 149 -38.26 -5.09 -16.17
CA ASN A 149 -38.97 -3.87 -16.55
C ASN A 149 -39.84 -4.11 -17.77
#